data_6563d69d6b3ea99c9bb9c7bf862ae1b2
#
_entry.id   6563d69d6b3ea99c9bb9c7bf862ae1b2
#
_cell.length_a   1.000
_cell.length_b   1.000
_cell.length_c   1.000
_cell.angle_alpha   90.00
_cell.angle_beta   90.00
_cell.angle_gamma   90.00
#
_symmetry.space_group_name_H-M   'P 1'
#
loop_
_entity.id
_entity.type
_entity.pdbx_description
1 polymer ?
#
loop_
_entity_poly.entity_id
_entity_poly.type
_entity_poly.pdbx_seq_one_letter_code
_entity_poly.pdbx_strand_id
1 'polypeptide(L)'
;MLQFGSVDIHLGAQSGKYPDGNQVVVRGSDVCVAFDTPLASRSRTDLLSQVDLVILGHVHEDHVTALDLMPHAAVMAHALDVAAVQSWEGLCTHYGYAKP
;
A
#
# COMPACT_ATOMS: atom_id res chain seq x y z
N MET A 1 -3.61 -1.57 16.96
CA MET A 1 -2.37 -0.96 16.44
C MET A 1 -1.24 -1.19 17.44
N LEU A 2 -0.08 -1.56 16.93
CA LEU A 2 1.15 -1.64 17.71
C LEU A 2 2.00 -0.41 17.40
N GLN A 3 2.59 0.20 18.42
CA GLN A 3 3.36 1.43 18.23
C GLN A 3 4.75 1.30 18.86
N PHE A 4 5.77 1.65 18.08
CA PHE A 4 7.18 1.62 18.49
C PHE A 4 7.84 2.95 18.11
N GLY A 5 7.74 3.96 19.00
CA GLY A 5 8.22 5.29 18.67
C GLY A 5 7.44 5.90 17.51
N SER A 6 8.12 6.23 16.41
CA SER A 6 7.50 6.78 15.19
C SER A 6 7.00 5.70 14.22
N VAL A 7 7.08 4.42 14.59
CA VAL A 7 6.62 3.32 13.75
C VAL A 7 5.32 2.76 14.30
N ASP A 8 4.27 2.76 13.48
CA ASP A 8 2.98 2.16 13.79
C ASP A 8 2.77 0.93 12.93
N ILE A 9 2.31 -0.16 13.54
CA ILE A 9 1.94 -1.39 12.84
C ILE A 9 0.43 -1.58 12.98
N HIS A 10 -0.27 -1.56 11.86
CA HIS A 10 -1.71 -1.77 11.77
C HIS A 10 -1.96 -3.18 11.24
N LEU A 11 -2.57 -4.02 12.08
CA LEU A 11 -2.87 -5.40 11.71
C LEU A 11 -4.11 -5.45 10.83
N GLY A 12 -4.05 -6.25 9.78
CA GLY A 12 -5.19 -6.57 8.95
C GLY A 12 -6.02 -7.72 9.53
N ALA A 13 -7.04 -8.15 8.79
CA ALA A 13 -7.89 -9.26 9.19
C ALA A 13 -7.05 -10.52 9.41
N GLN A 14 -7.36 -11.26 10.47
CA GLN A 14 -6.66 -12.50 10.83
C GLN A 14 -5.13 -12.31 10.91
N SER A 15 -4.69 -11.21 11.53
CA SER A 15 -3.28 -10.83 11.67
C SER A 15 -2.58 -10.61 10.33
N GLY A 16 -3.31 -10.17 9.32
CA GLY A 16 -2.76 -9.81 8.01
C GLY A 16 -2.62 -10.96 7.04
N LYS A 17 -3.40 -12.03 7.22
CA LYS A 17 -3.43 -13.13 6.24
C LYS A 17 -4.06 -12.66 4.93
N TYR A 18 -3.57 -13.22 3.82
CA TYR A 18 -4.17 -13.00 2.50
C TYR A 18 -5.69 -13.31 2.54
N PRO A 19 -6.56 -12.53 1.92
CA PRO A 19 -6.31 -11.42 0.97
C PRO A 19 -6.06 -10.05 1.61
N ASP A 20 -5.89 -9.97 2.92
CA ASP A 20 -5.51 -8.75 3.61
C ASP A 20 -4.01 -8.74 3.90
N GLY A 21 -3.54 -7.76 4.62
CA GLY A 21 -2.15 -7.61 4.99
C GLY A 21 -1.99 -6.68 6.19
N ASN A 22 -0.82 -6.69 6.79
CA ASN A 22 -0.47 -5.73 7.82
C ASN A 22 0.17 -4.50 7.17
N GLN A 23 -0.02 -3.33 7.77
CA GLN A 23 0.52 -2.08 7.27
C GLN A 23 1.48 -1.48 8.28
N VAL A 24 2.65 -1.07 7.82
CA VAL A 24 3.61 -0.31 8.62
C VAL A 24 3.56 1.14 8.17
N VAL A 25 3.44 2.04 9.13
CA VAL A 25 3.47 3.49 8.89
C VAL A 25 4.58 4.10 9.73
N VAL A 26 5.46 4.86 9.08
CA VAL A 26 6.53 5.59 9.77
C VAL A 26 6.20 7.08 9.72
N ARG A 27 6.05 7.67 10.90
CA ARG A 27 5.77 9.10 11.04
C ARG A 27 7.05 9.86 11.28
N GLY A 28 7.61 10.43 10.21
CA GLY A 28 8.75 11.33 10.31
C GLY A 28 8.34 12.74 10.72
N SER A 29 9.29 13.63 10.94
CA SER A 29 9.02 15.05 11.25
C SER A 29 8.42 15.78 10.05
N ASP A 30 8.82 15.43 8.84
CA ASP A 30 8.40 16.12 7.62
C ASP A 30 7.61 15.23 6.66
N VAL A 31 7.71 13.92 6.79
CA VAL A 31 7.11 12.96 5.86
C VAL A 31 6.49 11.80 6.63
N CYS A 32 5.28 11.43 6.25
CA CYS A 32 4.61 10.22 6.73
C CYS A 32 4.65 9.17 5.60
N VAL A 33 5.21 8.01 5.89
CA VAL A 33 5.42 6.94 4.91
C VAL A 33 4.63 5.71 5.29
N ALA A 34 3.83 5.19 4.35
CA ALA A 34 3.15 3.92 4.51
C ALA A 34 3.83 2.86 3.65
N PHE A 35 4.03 1.68 4.21
CA PHE A 35 4.51 0.50 3.49
C PHE A 35 3.32 -0.37 3.17
N ASP A 36 3.02 -0.50 1.88
CA ASP A 36 1.87 -1.20 1.34
C ASP A 36 0.52 -0.57 1.74
N THR A 37 -0.55 -1.00 1.08
CA THR A 37 -1.90 -0.51 1.34
C THR A 37 -2.88 -1.69 1.29
N PRO A 38 -2.91 -2.51 2.35
CA PRO A 38 -3.78 -3.69 2.39
C PRO A 38 -5.26 -3.32 2.48
N LEU A 39 -6.13 -4.29 2.26
CA LEU A 39 -7.58 -4.08 2.24
C LEU A 39 -8.09 -3.40 3.51
N ALA A 40 -7.63 -3.83 4.68
CA ALA A 40 -8.07 -3.25 5.96
C ALA A 40 -7.73 -1.76 6.09
N SER A 41 -6.70 -1.27 5.36
CA SER A 41 -6.33 0.15 5.42
C SER A 41 -7.40 1.06 4.82
N ARG A 42 -8.30 0.56 3.97
CA ARG A 42 -9.38 1.36 3.37
C ARG A 42 -10.30 1.99 4.41
N SER A 43 -10.43 1.40 5.60
CA SER A 43 -11.23 1.96 6.68
C SER A 43 -10.49 3.03 7.51
N ARG A 44 -9.20 3.21 7.29
CA ARG A 44 -8.34 4.15 8.04
C ARG A 44 -8.17 5.47 7.27
N THR A 45 -9.29 6.07 6.87
CA THR A 45 -9.27 7.25 5.99
C THR A 45 -8.52 8.43 6.57
N ASP A 46 -8.62 8.66 7.90
CA ASP A 46 -7.89 9.74 8.55
C ASP A 46 -6.37 9.51 8.48
N LEU A 47 -5.93 8.28 8.69
CA LEU A 47 -4.52 7.92 8.56
C LEU A 47 -4.04 8.09 7.13
N LEU A 48 -4.80 7.57 6.17
CA LEU A 48 -4.41 7.62 4.76
C LEU A 48 -4.31 9.06 4.24
N SER A 49 -5.11 9.97 4.78
CA SER A 49 -5.06 11.39 4.40
C SER A 49 -3.74 12.06 4.81
N GLN A 50 -3.04 11.49 5.79
CA GLN A 50 -1.77 12.04 6.30
C GLN A 50 -0.54 11.43 5.63
N VAL A 51 -0.71 10.39 4.82
CA VAL A 51 0.40 9.71 4.16
C VAL A 51 0.89 10.54 2.98
N ASP A 52 2.19 10.82 2.96
CA ASP A 52 2.84 11.58 1.88
C ASP A 52 3.48 10.67 0.84
N LEU A 53 3.93 9.50 1.26
CA LEU A 53 4.64 8.56 0.42
C LEU A 53 4.21 7.14 0.75
N VAL A 54 3.90 6.36 -0.29
CA VAL A 54 3.64 4.93 -0.18
C VAL A 54 4.80 4.19 -0.83
N ILE A 55 5.39 3.25 -0.09
CA ILE A 55 6.41 2.35 -0.63
C ILE A 55 5.77 0.97 -0.76
N LEU A 56 5.72 0.45 -1.98
CA LEU A 56 5.16 -0.87 -2.25
C LEU A 56 6.26 -1.92 -2.19
N GLY A 57 6.13 -2.87 -1.26
CA GLY A 57 7.02 -4.01 -1.17
C GLY A 57 6.70 -5.05 -2.24
N HIS A 58 5.47 -5.05 -2.75
CA HIS A 58 4.99 -5.94 -3.79
C HIS A 58 3.79 -5.32 -4.48
N VAL A 59 3.42 -5.80 -5.66
CA VAL A 59 2.32 -5.20 -6.44
C VAL A 59 1.11 -6.11 -6.62
N HIS A 60 1.01 -7.21 -5.87
CA HIS A 60 -0.21 -7.99 -5.78
C HIS A 60 -1.34 -7.17 -5.14
N GLU A 61 -2.58 -7.58 -5.36
CA GLU A 61 -3.77 -6.86 -4.93
C GLU A 61 -3.80 -6.57 -3.42
N ASP A 62 -3.29 -7.48 -2.61
CA ASP A 62 -3.25 -7.32 -1.16
C ASP A 62 -2.27 -6.24 -0.67
N HIS A 63 -1.43 -5.70 -1.58
CA HIS A 63 -0.50 -4.62 -1.27
C HIS A 63 -0.95 -3.26 -1.83
N VAL A 64 -1.87 -3.24 -2.79
CA VAL A 64 -2.23 -2.02 -3.53
C VAL A 64 -3.69 -1.62 -3.39
N THR A 65 -4.44 -2.28 -2.52
CA THR A 65 -5.91 -2.19 -2.46
C THR A 65 -6.43 -0.79 -2.13
N ALA A 66 -5.68 0.04 -1.41
CA ALA A 66 -6.14 1.36 -0.97
C ALA A 66 -5.42 2.53 -1.64
N LEU A 67 -4.66 2.31 -2.71
CA LEU A 67 -3.95 3.40 -3.40
C LEU A 67 -4.89 4.49 -3.93
N ASP A 68 -6.09 4.11 -4.36
CA ASP A 68 -7.09 5.04 -4.87
C ASP A 68 -7.57 6.06 -3.82
N LEU A 69 -7.38 5.75 -2.53
CA LEU A 69 -7.75 6.64 -1.44
C LEU A 69 -6.66 7.66 -1.09
N MET A 70 -5.51 7.58 -1.75
CA MET A 70 -4.36 8.46 -1.50
C MET A 70 -3.86 9.11 -2.80
N PRO A 71 -4.72 9.81 -3.56
CA PRO A 71 -4.29 10.41 -4.83
C PRO A 71 -3.25 11.51 -4.64
N HIS A 72 -3.12 12.05 -3.42
CA HIS A 72 -2.14 13.08 -3.06
C HIS A 72 -0.76 12.52 -2.75
N ALA A 73 -0.65 11.23 -2.46
CA ALA A 73 0.61 10.62 -2.04
C ALA A 73 1.47 10.21 -3.25
N ALA A 74 2.77 10.35 -3.12
CA ALA A 74 3.71 9.74 -4.05
C ALA A 74 3.77 8.23 -3.82
N VAL A 75 3.99 7.45 -4.86
CA VAL A 75 4.07 5.99 -4.78
C VAL A 75 5.41 5.55 -5.34
N MET A 76 6.15 4.76 -4.57
CA MET A 76 7.41 4.14 -4.99
C MET A 76 7.25 2.63 -5.05
N ALA A 77 7.73 2.05 -6.13
CA ALA A 77 7.78 0.61 -6.32
C ALA A 77 9.13 0.25 -6.94
N HIS A 78 9.50 -1.03 -6.87
CA HIS A 78 10.69 -1.51 -7.56
C HIS A 78 10.56 -1.21 -9.06
N ALA A 79 11.67 -0.85 -9.71
CA ALA A 79 11.65 -0.44 -11.12
C ALA A 79 11.02 -1.49 -12.05
N LEU A 80 11.19 -2.79 -11.75
CA LEU A 80 10.58 -3.86 -12.53
C LEU A 80 9.07 -4.02 -12.29
N ASP A 81 8.53 -3.40 -11.24
CA ASP A 81 7.12 -3.50 -10.86
C ASP A 81 6.30 -2.27 -11.24
N VAL A 82 6.95 -1.17 -11.59
CA VAL A 82 6.28 0.13 -11.81
C VAL A 82 5.14 0.03 -12.82
N ALA A 83 5.36 -0.67 -13.93
CA ALA A 83 4.34 -0.79 -14.98
C ALA A 83 3.05 -1.45 -14.47
N ALA A 84 3.15 -2.36 -13.49
CA ALA A 84 2.00 -3.07 -12.94
C ALA A 84 1.06 -2.16 -12.14
N VAL A 85 1.56 -1.04 -11.62
CA VAL A 85 0.74 -0.09 -10.84
C VAL A 85 0.37 1.16 -11.62
N GLN A 86 0.85 1.32 -12.85
CA GLN A 86 0.55 2.47 -13.68
C GLN A 86 -0.68 2.29 -14.56
N SER A 87 -1.05 1.04 -14.88
CA SER A 87 -2.20 0.76 -15.73
C SER A 87 -2.68 -0.67 -15.53
N TRP A 88 -3.96 -0.90 -15.87
CA TRP A 88 -4.53 -2.24 -15.92
C TRP A 88 -3.77 -3.15 -16.89
N GLU A 89 -3.39 -2.60 -18.04
CA GLU A 89 -2.62 -3.33 -19.04
C GLU A 89 -1.24 -3.76 -18.51
N GLY A 90 -0.55 -2.85 -17.82
CA GLY A 90 0.74 -3.15 -17.19
C GLY A 90 0.62 -4.24 -16.14
N LEU A 91 -0.44 -4.22 -15.33
CA LEU A 91 -0.71 -5.26 -14.33
C LEU A 91 -0.92 -6.62 -14.99
N CYS A 92 -1.74 -6.68 -16.03
CA CYS A 92 -2.01 -7.92 -16.75
C CYS A 92 -0.73 -8.50 -17.37
N THR A 93 0.10 -7.66 -17.96
CA THR A 93 1.36 -8.07 -18.55
C THR A 93 2.31 -8.62 -17.49
N HIS A 94 2.40 -7.92 -16.36
CA HIS A 94 3.30 -8.31 -15.26
C HIS A 94 2.99 -9.70 -14.71
N TYR A 95 1.69 -10.02 -14.56
CA TYR A 95 1.25 -11.30 -14.01
C TYR A 95 0.86 -12.34 -15.07
N GLY A 96 0.97 -12.00 -16.35
CA GLY A 96 0.58 -12.90 -17.42
C GLY A 96 -0.92 -13.11 -17.55
N TYR A 97 -1.74 -12.20 -17.03
CA TYR A 97 -3.18 -12.27 -17.16
C TYR A 97 -3.61 -11.87 -18.56
N ALA A 98 -4.65 -12.54 -19.07
CA ALA A 98 -5.28 -12.11 -20.32
C ALA A 98 -6.01 -10.78 -20.10
N LYS A 99 -6.00 -9.91 -21.13
CA LYS A 99 -6.83 -8.71 -21.10
C LYS A 99 -8.31 -9.10 -21.17
N PRO A 100 -9.17 -8.45 -20.37
CA PRO A 100 -10.60 -8.66 -20.48
C PRO A 100 -11.16 -8.12 -21.80
#